data_5c1199e800c38e88e0df3f5a5e0e696c
#
_entry.id   5c1199e800c38e88e0df3f5a5e0e696c
#
_cell.length_a   1.000
_cell.length_b   1.000
_cell.length_c   1.000
_cell.angle_alpha   90.00
_cell.angle_beta   90.00
_cell.angle_gamma   90.00
#
_symmetry.space_group_name_H-M   'P 1'
#
loop_
_entity.id
_entity.type
_entity.pdbx_description
1 polymer ?
#
loop_
_entity_poly.entity_id
_entity_poly.type
_entity_poly.pdbx_seq_one_letter_code
_entity_poly.pdbx_strand_id
1 'polypeptide(L)'
;SLIPALSMANAARDRGQVESSVSKAIRFSMIIAIPAAVGMAVMSKPIISLLFGAKNSEKAVLMMRLGSAGIIFYSLSTVSNAILQGTSHMRIPVRHALMSLCIHVVVLLTFLNVFHMGIFGVVFADMIFAFCMCFFNAVSVRRLLTYKQEVKRTFAGPALCAAVMGVFAWFLYGALYRIFTGFAYRVLAGTVITVIAAMALYAALLVRTGCITEYELTYFPKGKQLTAFFKKLRLLK
;
A
#
# COMPACT_ATOMS: atom_id res chain seq x y z
N SER A 1 -13.43 13.31 3.63
CA SER A 1 -12.01 13.57 3.88
C SER A 1 -11.69 13.27 5.35
N LEU A 2 -10.54 12.63 5.63
CA LEU A 2 -10.16 12.17 6.98
C LEU A 2 -9.91 13.35 7.95
N ILE A 3 -9.23 14.38 7.48
CA ILE A 3 -8.78 15.51 8.31
C ILE A 3 -9.96 16.27 8.95
N PRO A 4 -11.00 16.70 8.23
CA PRO A 4 -12.16 17.35 8.83
C PRO A 4 -12.91 16.47 9.85
N ALA A 5 -13.08 15.18 9.54
CA ALA A 5 -13.76 14.27 10.47
C ALA A 5 -13.00 14.11 11.80
N LEU A 6 -11.66 13.97 11.71
CA LEU A 6 -10.80 13.93 12.90
C LEU A 6 -10.78 15.24 13.66
N SER A 7 -10.76 16.38 12.95
CA SER A 7 -10.75 17.70 13.56
C SER A 7 -12.05 17.97 14.34
N MET A 8 -13.21 17.60 13.78
CA MET A 8 -14.50 17.70 14.47
C MET A 8 -14.57 16.80 15.71
N ALA A 9 -14.17 15.54 15.59
CA ALA A 9 -14.15 14.59 16.70
C ALA A 9 -13.20 15.04 17.83
N ASN A 10 -12.02 15.57 17.45
CA ASN A 10 -11.04 16.11 18.39
C ASN A 10 -11.57 17.38 19.10
N ALA A 11 -12.22 18.28 18.37
CA ALA A 11 -12.85 19.48 18.94
C ALA A 11 -13.99 19.12 19.93
N ALA A 12 -14.75 18.08 19.62
CA ALA A 12 -15.80 17.54 20.50
C ALA A 12 -15.23 16.75 21.70
N ARG A 13 -13.92 16.56 21.80
CA ARG A 13 -13.24 15.72 22.80
C ARG A 13 -13.75 14.27 22.85
N ASP A 14 -14.32 13.78 21.76
CA ASP A 14 -14.79 12.39 21.63
C ASP A 14 -13.62 11.48 21.25
N ARG A 15 -12.94 10.94 22.26
CA ARG A 15 -11.81 10.03 22.10
C ARG A 15 -12.19 8.74 21.36
N GLY A 16 -13.41 8.23 21.58
CA GLY A 16 -13.88 7.00 20.92
C GLY A 16 -14.03 7.19 19.42
N GLN A 17 -14.59 8.32 19.00
CA GLN A 17 -14.73 8.67 17.59
C GLN A 17 -13.38 8.93 16.92
N VAL A 18 -12.43 9.57 17.62
CA VAL A 18 -11.07 9.78 17.12
C VAL A 18 -10.38 8.43 16.90
N GLU A 19 -10.38 7.54 17.90
CA GLU A 19 -9.75 6.22 17.82
C GLU A 19 -10.35 5.35 16.71
N SER A 20 -11.68 5.32 16.60
CA SER A 20 -12.39 4.62 15.52
C SER A 20 -12.01 5.15 14.13
N SER A 21 -11.93 6.48 13.98
CA SER A 21 -11.55 7.11 12.71
C SER A 21 -10.10 6.82 12.34
N VAL A 22 -9.18 6.86 13.29
CA VAL A 22 -7.77 6.49 13.11
C VAL A 22 -7.63 5.03 12.68
N SER A 23 -8.29 4.11 13.39
CA SER A 23 -8.27 2.68 13.08
C SER A 23 -8.76 2.40 11.67
N LYS A 24 -9.91 2.98 11.29
CA LYS A 24 -10.49 2.86 9.95
C LYS A 24 -9.54 3.38 8.88
N ALA A 25 -8.97 4.59 9.09
CA ALA A 25 -8.08 5.21 8.11
C ALA A 25 -6.83 4.38 7.83
N ILE A 26 -6.14 3.90 8.88
CA ILE A 26 -4.96 3.06 8.73
C ILE A 26 -5.34 1.75 8.03
N ARG A 27 -6.44 1.12 8.43
CA ARG A 27 -6.91 -0.13 7.86
C ARG A 27 -7.26 0.00 6.38
N PHE A 28 -8.03 1.00 5.97
CA PHE A 28 -8.34 1.25 4.57
C PHE A 28 -7.09 1.51 3.73
N SER A 29 -6.14 2.27 4.28
CA SER A 29 -4.87 2.51 3.60
C SER A 29 -4.10 1.22 3.37
N MET A 30 -4.05 0.31 4.34
CA MET A 30 -3.33 -0.96 4.22
C MET A 30 -4.02 -1.95 3.31
N ILE A 31 -5.35 -1.99 3.28
CA ILE A 31 -6.14 -2.79 2.34
C ILE A 31 -5.81 -2.46 0.88
N ILE A 32 -5.40 -1.21 0.60
CA ILE A 32 -5.01 -0.77 -0.75
C ILE A 32 -3.50 -0.88 -0.95
N ALA A 33 -2.69 -0.44 0.01
CA ALA A 33 -1.24 -0.36 -0.13
C ALA A 33 -0.56 -1.73 -0.21
N ILE A 34 -1.03 -2.71 0.58
CA ILE A 34 -0.41 -4.05 0.61
C ILE A 34 -0.57 -4.77 -0.74
N PRO A 35 -1.77 -4.91 -1.34
CA PRO A 35 -1.89 -5.53 -2.65
C PRO A 35 -1.22 -4.72 -3.76
N ALA A 36 -1.18 -3.38 -3.67
CA ALA A 36 -0.45 -2.55 -4.61
C ALA A 36 1.06 -2.85 -4.57
N ALA A 37 1.65 -2.96 -3.38
CA ALA A 37 3.06 -3.31 -3.22
C ALA A 37 3.36 -4.72 -3.78
N VAL A 38 2.55 -5.72 -3.43
CA VAL A 38 2.70 -7.09 -3.94
C VAL A 38 2.50 -7.15 -5.46
N GLY A 39 1.46 -6.49 -5.98
CA GLY A 39 1.18 -6.42 -7.41
C GLY A 39 2.33 -5.78 -8.19
N MET A 40 2.86 -4.65 -7.72
CA MET A 40 4.03 -3.97 -8.31
C MET A 40 5.28 -4.85 -8.27
N ALA A 41 5.53 -5.57 -7.17
CA ALA A 41 6.66 -6.49 -7.06
C ALA A 41 6.56 -7.64 -8.07
N VAL A 42 5.40 -8.30 -8.14
CA VAL A 42 5.18 -9.48 -8.99
C VAL A 42 5.13 -9.09 -10.47
N MET A 43 4.43 -8.01 -10.79
CA MET A 43 4.24 -7.54 -12.17
C MET A 43 5.33 -6.56 -12.64
N SER A 44 6.43 -6.42 -11.89
CA SER A 44 7.52 -5.50 -12.22
C SER A 44 8.09 -5.73 -13.63
N LYS A 45 8.33 -6.99 -14.02
CA LYS A 45 8.88 -7.31 -15.36
C LYS A 45 7.95 -6.90 -16.51
N PRO A 46 6.66 -7.31 -16.56
CA PRO A 46 5.77 -6.87 -17.62
C PRO A 46 5.54 -5.35 -17.63
N ILE A 47 5.42 -4.71 -16.46
CA ILE A 47 5.21 -3.26 -16.38
C ILE A 47 6.42 -2.50 -16.95
N ILE A 48 7.64 -2.84 -16.54
CA ILE A 48 8.86 -2.22 -17.05
C ILE A 48 9.04 -2.49 -18.55
N SER A 49 8.71 -3.70 -19.01
CA SER A 49 8.77 -4.03 -20.43
C SER A 49 7.80 -3.21 -21.28
N LEU A 50 6.63 -2.87 -20.74
CA LEU A 50 5.65 -2.00 -21.40
C LEU A 50 6.11 -0.55 -21.47
N LEU A 51 6.75 -0.04 -20.41
CA LEU A 51 7.14 1.37 -20.32
C LEU A 51 8.45 1.67 -21.05
N PHE A 52 9.42 0.78 -20.97
CA PHE A 52 10.80 1.02 -21.44
C PHE A 52 11.29 0.03 -22.51
N GLY A 53 10.44 -0.91 -22.94
CA GLY A 53 10.82 -1.99 -23.83
C GLY A 53 11.62 -3.10 -23.14
N ALA A 54 11.96 -4.16 -23.90
CA ALA A 54 12.61 -5.36 -23.36
C ALA A 54 14.13 -5.21 -23.17
N LYS A 55 14.76 -4.25 -23.87
CA LYS A 55 16.23 -4.06 -23.80
C LYS A 55 16.62 -3.33 -22.50
N ASN A 56 17.57 -3.91 -21.75
CA ASN A 56 18.18 -3.35 -20.53
C ASN A 56 17.22 -3.13 -19.34
N SER A 57 16.13 -3.88 -19.24
CA SER A 57 15.11 -3.69 -18.21
C SER A 57 15.42 -4.39 -16.87
N GLU A 58 16.42 -5.26 -16.76
CA GLU A 58 16.64 -6.07 -15.56
C GLU A 58 16.91 -5.25 -14.30
N LYS A 59 17.78 -4.22 -14.39
CA LYS A 59 18.05 -3.33 -13.27
C LYS A 59 16.80 -2.57 -12.86
N ALA A 60 16.04 -2.03 -13.82
CA ALA A 60 14.79 -1.32 -13.57
C ALA A 60 13.70 -2.22 -12.94
N VAL A 61 13.61 -3.48 -13.41
CA VAL A 61 12.73 -4.50 -12.82
C VAL A 61 13.09 -4.77 -11.37
N LEU A 62 14.38 -4.95 -11.08
CA LEU A 62 14.84 -5.17 -9.71
C LEU A 62 14.59 -3.96 -8.81
N MET A 63 14.85 -2.75 -9.29
CA MET A 63 14.56 -1.50 -8.57
C MET A 63 13.07 -1.35 -8.25
N MET A 64 12.20 -1.59 -9.24
CA MET A 64 10.75 -1.54 -9.04
C MET A 64 10.29 -2.59 -8.03
N ARG A 65 10.85 -3.80 -8.10
CA ARG A 65 10.55 -4.89 -7.17
C ARG A 65 10.96 -4.56 -5.74
N LEU A 66 12.17 -4.03 -5.54
CA LEU A 66 12.66 -3.61 -4.22
C LEU A 66 11.89 -2.40 -3.72
N GLY A 67 11.74 -1.36 -4.55
CA GLY A 67 11.05 -0.13 -4.17
C GLY A 67 9.55 -0.31 -3.87
N SER A 68 8.93 -1.39 -4.36
CA SER A 68 7.51 -1.68 -4.09
C SER A 68 7.19 -1.83 -2.60
N ALA A 69 8.13 -2.30 -1.78
CA ALA A 69 7.97 -2.37 -0.33
C ALA A 69 7.80 -0.97 0.30
N GLY A 70 8.39 0.05 -0.30
CA GLY A 70 8.24 1.44 0.12
C GLY A 70 6.79 1.94 0.06
N ILE A 71 5.95 1.39 -0.82
CA ILE A 71 4.53 1.75 -0.96
C ILE A 71 3.81 1.63 0.39
N ILE A 72 4.09 0.57 1.15
CA ILE A 72 3.46 0.33 2.45
C ILE A 72 3.87 1.42 3.46
N PHE A 73 5.18 1.73 3.53
CA PHE A 73 5.70 2.74 4.46
C PHE A 73 5.25 4.15 4.09
N TYR A 74 5.27 4.51 2.81
CA TYR A 74 4.76 5.80 2.33
C TYR A 74 3.26 5.96 2.61
N SER A 75 2.49 4.91 2.40
CA SER A 75 1.05 4.91 2.65
C SER A 75 0.73 5.11 4.14
N LEU A 76 1.43 4.38 5.04
CA LEU A 76 1.31 4.55 6.49
C LEU A 76 1.76 5.93 6.94
N SER A 77 2.86 6.44 6.41
CA SER A 77 3.37 7.76 6.70
C SER A 77 2.36 8.85 6.32
N THR A 78 1.78 8.75 5.12
CA THR A 78 0.79 9.71 4.61
C THR A 78 -0.47 9.74 5.49
N VAL A 79 -1.00 8.58 5.85
CA VAL A 79 -2.18 8.50 6.73
C VAL A 79 -1.85 9.01 8.12
N SER A 80 -0.69 8.64 8.67
CA SER A 80 -0.26 9.13 9.99
C SER A 80 -0.04 10.65 10.01
N ASN A 81 0.45 11.23 8.92
CA ASN A 81 0.53 12.69 8.75
C ASN A 81 -0.87 13.32 8.82
N ALA A 82 -1.83 12.77 8.08
CA ALA A 82 -3.21 13.26 8.07
C ALA A 82 -3.87 13.13 9.46
N ILE A 83 -3.59 12.05 10.19
CA ILE A 83 -4.08 11.85 11.57
C ILE A 83 -3.51 12.92 12.51
N LEU A 84 -2.21 13.17 12.49
CA LEU A 84 -1.56 14.18 13.33
C LEU A 84 -2.04 15.59 12.98
N GLN A 85 -2.24 15.89 11.71
CA GLN A 85 -2.80 17.18 11.27
C GLN A 85 -4.25 17.35 11.71
N GLY A 86 -5.10 16.33 11.53
CA GLY A 86 -6.51 16.36 11.93
C GLY A 86 -6.73 16.44 13.44
N THR A 87 -5.74 16.04 14.24
CA THR A 87 -5.74 16.14 15.70
C THR A 87 -5.00 17.38 16.23
N SER A 88 -4.82 18.41 15.41
CA SER A 88 -4.20 19.70 15.75
C SER A 88 -2.69 19.64 16.06
N HIS A 89 -2.00 18.59 15.65
CA HIS A 89 -0.56 18.40 15.86
C HIS A 89 0.24 18.65 14.58
N MET A 90 -0.05 19.72 13.84
CA MET A 90 0.55 20.00 12.51
C MET A 90 2.08 20.10 12.47
N ARG A 91 2.71 20.51 13.56
CA ARG A 91 4.19 20.68 13.62
C ARG A 91 4.94 19.36 13.72
N ILE A 92 4.28 18.30 14.20
CA ILE A 92 4.93 17.00 14.45
C ILE A 92 5.34 16.32 13.13
N PRO A 93 4.46 16.17 12.12
CA PRO A 93 4.86 15.60 10.83
C PRO A 93 6.01 16.34 10.15
N VAL A 94 6.04 17.68 10.27
CA VAL A 94 7.12 18.49 9.68
C VAL A 94 8.46 18.21 10.34
N ARG A 95 8.50 18.11 11.68
CA ARG A 95 9.71 17.71 12.42
C ARG A 95 10.18 16.31 12.03
N HIS A 96 9.25 15.36 11.94
CA HIS A 96 9.59 13.98 11.55
C HIS A 96 10.10 13.91 10.11
N ALA A 97 9.52 14.70 9.19
CA ALA A 97 9.99 14.80 7.82
C ALA A 97 11.44 15.33 7.76
N LEU A 98 11.72 16.38 8.52
CA LEU A 98 13.07 16.96 8.57
C LEU A 98 14.09 15.96 9.17
N MET A 99 13.75 15.30 10.27
CA MET A 99 14.60 14.27 10.87
C MET A 99 14.86 13.11 9.92
N SER A 100 13.80 12.62 9.27
CA SER A 100 13.90 11.52 8.29
C SER A 100 14.73 11.95 7.06
N LEU A 101 14.61 13.20 6.63
CA LEU A 101 15.41 13.76 5.54
C LEU A 101 16.90 13.81 5.90
N CYS A 102 17.25 14.25 7.11
CA CYS A 102 18.63 14.25 7.57
C CYS A 102 19.22 12.82 7.56
N ILE A 103 18.45 11.85 8.08
CA ILE A 103 18.86 10.43 8.05
C ILE A 103 19.02 9.95 6.61
N HIS A 104 18.07 10.29 5.74
CA HIS A 104 18.10 9.92 4.31
C HIS A 104 19.36 10.42 3.62
N VAL A 105 19.72 11.69 3.82
CA VAL A 105 20.91 12.27 3.19
C VAL A 105 22.18 11.56 3.66
N VAL A 106 22.32 11.30 4.96
CA VAL A 106 23.47 10.58 5.52
C VAL A 106 23.56 9.17 4.94
N VAL A 107 22.45 8.43 4.93
CA VAL A 107 22.38 7.06 4.40
C VAL A 107 22.66 7.05 2.90
N LEU A 108 22.08 7.99 2.14
CA LEU A 108 22.30 8.11 0.70
C LEU A 108 23.78 8.33 0.37
N LEU A 109 24.41 9.31 1.04
CA LEU A 109 25.83 9.58 0.83
C LEU A 109 26.71 8.38 1.21
N THR A 110 26.36 7.66 2.28
CA THR A 110 27.06 6.44 2.69
C THR A 110 26.92 5.35 1.63
N PHE A 111 25.71 5.11 1.11
CA PHE A 111 25.49 4.08 0.08
C PHE A 111 26.17 4.42 -1.25
N LEU A 112 26.24 5.71 -1.62
CA LEU A 112 26.88 6.12 -2.86
C LEU A 112 28.41 6.14 -2.75
N ASN A 113 28.98 6.72 -1.67
CA ASN A 113 30.41 6.97 -1.58
C ASN A 113 31.20 5.85 -0.90
N VAL A 114 30.60 5.18 0.11
CA VAL A 114 31.29 4.09 0.86
C VAL A 114 31.00 2.73 0.25
N PHE A 115 29.71 2.42 0.03
CA PHE A 115 29.30 1.11 -0.49
C PHE A 115 29.27 1.05 -2.03
N HIS A 116 29.40 2.16 -2.73
CA HIS A 116 29.39 2.27 -4.20
C HIS A 116 28.17 1.56 -4.85
N MET A 117 27.00 1.59 -4.18
CA MET A 117 25.80 0.85 -4.62
C MET A 117 25.12 1.49 -5.84
N GLY A 118 25.57 2.68 -6.28
CA GLY A 118 24.97 3.38 -7.41
C GLY A 118 23.46 3.62 -7.20
N ILE A 119 22.67 3.38 -8.23
CA ILE A 119 21.22 3.65 -8.19
C ILE A 119 20.45 2.80 -7.18
N PHE A 120 20.94 1.62 -6.81
CA PHE A 120 20.34 0.81 -5.75
C PHE A 120 20.46 1.48 -4.38
N GLY A 121 21.55 2.21 -4.14
CA GLY A 121 21.72 3.00 -2.92
C GLY A 121 20.63 4.05 -2.76
N VAL A 122 20.19 4.67 -3.86
CA VAL A 122 19.08 5.62 -3.86
C VAL A 122 17.77 4.94 -3.44
N VAL A 123 17.44 3.78 -4.05
CA VAL A 123 16.21 3.04 -3.71
C VAL A 123 16.19 2.63 -2.24
N PHE A 124 17.31 2.13 -1.71
CA PHE A 124 17.40 1.76 -0.30
C PHE A 124 17.31 2.97 0.63
N ALA A 125 17.95 4.09 0.28
CA ALA A 125 17.87 5.31 1.05
C ALA A 125 16.42 5.85 1.12
N ASP A 126 15.69 5.83 -0.01
CA ASP A 126 14.27 6.19 -0.06
C ASP A 126 13.39 5.28 0.79
N MET A 127 13.66 3.97 0.79
CA MET A 127 12.94 3.03 1.66
C MET A 127 13.19 3.32 3.14
N ILE A 128 14.44 3.64 3.51
CA ILE A 128 14.80 4.03 4.88
C ILE A 128 14.12 5.33 5.27
N PHE A 129 14.07 6.31 4.37
CA PHE A 129 13.31 7.55 4.58
C PHE A 129 11.84 7.28 4.90
N ALA A 130 11.17 6.50 4.05
CA ALA A 130 9.77 6.13 4.23
C ALA A 130 9.53 5.36 5.54
N PHE A 131 10.43 4.45 5.87
CA PHE A 131 10.40 3.70 7.12
C PHE A 131 10.57 4.63 8.35
N CYS A 132 11.55 5.52 8.35
CA CYS A 132 11.78 6.49 9.43
C CYS A 132 10.57 7.40 9.64
N MET A 133 10.00 7.95 8.56
CA MET A 133 8.78 8.75 8.62
C MET A 133 7.62 7.96 9.22
N CYS A 134 7.41 6.74 8.75
CA CYS A 134 6.37 5.86 9.27
C CYS A 134 6.58 5.58 10.77
N PHE A 135 7.80 5.23 11.15
CA PHE A 135 8.16 4.91 12.53
C PHE A 135 7.94 6.09 13.49
N PHE A 136 8.48 7.27 13.17
CA PHE A 136 8.33 8.45 14.03
C PHE A 136 6.87 8.89 14.14
N ASN A 137 6.13 8.85 13.04
CA ASN A 137 4.70 9.15 13.06
C ASN A 137 3.91 8.14 13.90
N ALA A 138 4.17 6.83 13.73
CA ALA A 138 3.50 5.79 14.49
C ALA A 138 3.74 5.93 16.00
N VAL A 139 4.98 6.25 16.42
CA VAL A 139 5.32 6.52 17.82
C VAL A 139 4.52 7.71 18.35
N SER A 140 4.43 8.80 17.56
CA SER A 140 3.68 10.00 17.98
C SER A 140 2.18 9.76 18.04
N VAL A 141 1.59 9.09 17.05
CA VAL A 141 0.17 8.70 17.06
C VAL A 141 -0.14 7.84 18.28
N ARG A 142 0.71 6.84 18.58
CA ARG A 142 0.53 5.98 19.75
C ARG A 142 0.59 6.75 21.07
N ARG A 143 1.55 7.69 21.21
CA ARG A 143 1.73 8.48 22.45
C ARG A 143 0.62 9.51 22.65
N LEU A 144 0.23 10.21 21.61
CA LEU A 144 -0.71 11.34 21.70
C LEU A 144 -2.18 10.89 21.77
N LEU A 145 -2.52 9.83 21.04
CA LEU A 145 -3.91 9.36 20.94
C LEU A 145 -4.17 8.09 21.78
N THR A 146 -3.17 7.57 22.50
CA THR A 146 -3.25 6.32 23.27
C THR A 146 -3.77 5.14 22.42
N TYR A 147 -3.62 5.25 21.08
CA TYR A 147 -4.15 4.31 20.10
C TYR A 147 -3.35 3.00 20.10
N LYS A 148 -4.08 1.87 20.16
CA LYS A 148 -3.50 0.53 20.02
C LYS A 148 -3.85 -0.03 18.65
N GLN A 149 -2.82 -0.27 17.84
CA GLN A 149 -2.96 -0.81 16.48
C GLN A 149 -3.40 -2.27 16.50
N GLU A 150 -4.48 -2.60 15.82
CA GLU A 150 -4.92 -3.97 15.57
C GLU A 150 -4.10 -4.61 14.43
N VAL A 151 -2.93 -5.16 14.77
CA VAL A 151 -1.97 -5.67 13.77
C VAL A 151 -2.55 -6.82 12.93
N LYS A 152 -3.24 -7.77 13.56
CA LYS A 152 -3.75 -8.96 12.85
C LYS A 152 -4.75 -8.60 11.75
N ARG A 153 -5.72 -7.75 12.05
CA ARG A 153 -6.82 -7.41 11.14
C ARG A 153 -6.42 -6.38 10.11
N THR A 154 -5.47 -5.49 10.46
CA THR A 154 -5.02 -4.40 9.59
C THR A 154 -3.93 -4.83 8.62
N PHE A 155 -3.02 -5.71 9.05
CA PHE A 155 -1.85 -6.09 8.26
C PHE A 155 -1.87 -7.56 7.84
N ALA A 156 -2.04 -8.50 8.77
CA ALA A 156 -1.88 -9.92 8.48
C ALA A 156 -2.94 -10.46 7.52
N GLY A 157 -4.21 -10.09 7.70
CA GLY A 157 -5.29 -10.49 6.80
C GLY A 157 -5.09 -10.01 5.37
N PRO A 158 -4.97 -8.69 5.13
CA PRO A 158 -4.66 -8.16 3.80
C PRO A 158 -3.36 -8.71 3.20
N ALA A 159 -2.31 -8.94 4.01
CA ALA A 159 -1.05 -9.50 3.53
C ALA A 159 -1.19 -10.94 3.02
N LEU A 160 -1.92 -11.79 3.74
CA LEU A 160 -2.20 -13.16 3.28
C LEU A 160 -3.02 -13.16 1.98
N CYS A 161 -4.08 -12.34 1.92
CA CYS A 161 -4.88 -12.21 0.70
C CYS A 161 -4.04 -11.68 -0.47
N ALA A 162 -3.15 -10.71 -0.22
CA ALA A 162 -2.27 -10.16 -1.24
C ALA A 162 -1.19 -11.16 -1.68
N ALA A 163 -0.67 -12.00 -0.78
CA ALA A 163 0.26 -13.06 -1.13
C ALA A 163 -0.39 -14.07 -2.09
N VAL A 164 -1.60 -14.54 -1.78
CA VAL A 164 -2.37 -15.43 -2.66
C VAL A 164 -2.65 -14.76 -4.01
N MET A 165 -3.06 -13.48 -4.00
CA MET A 165 -3.25 -12.68 -5.21
C MET A 165 -1.95 -12.59 -6.03
N GLY A 166 -0.80 -12.36 -5.39
CA GLY A 166 0.49 -12.26 -6.07
C GLY A 166 0.91 -13.55 -6.75
N VAL A 167 0.75 -14.69 -6.05
CA VAL A 167 1.01 -16.03 -6.63
C VAL A 167 0.09 -16.29 -7.82
N PHE A 168 -1.20 -16.00 -7.68
CA PHE A 168 -2.17 -16.12 -8.77
C PHE A 168 -1.78 -15.23 -9.97
N ALA A 169 -1.43 -13.98 -9.74
CA ALA A 169 -1.03 -13.05 -10.78
C ALA A 169 0.22 -13.55 -11.54
N TRP A 170 1.19 -14.10 -10.83
CA TRP A 170 2.39 -14.67 -11.44
C TRP A 170 2.08 -15.85 -12.37
N PHE A 171 1.25 -16.79 -11.90
CA PHE A 171 0.84 -17.94 -12.71
C PHE A 171 -0.02 -17.52 -13.92
N LEU A 172 -1.01 -16.66 -13.68
CA LEU A 172 -1.93 -16.22 -14.73
C LEU A 172 -1.20 -15.46 -15.84
N TYR A 173 -0.29 -14.53 -15.47
CA TYR A 173 0.51 -13.81 -16.43
C TYR A 173 1.39 -14.77 -17.26
N GLY A 174 2.04 -15.74 -16.60
CA GLY A 174 2.85 -16.76 -17.29
C GLY A 174 2.04 -17.58 -18.29
N ALA A 175 0.83 -17.98 -17.95
CA ALA A 175 -0.09 -18.71 -18.83
C ALA A 175 -0.54 -17.83 -20.01
N LEU A 176 -1.01 -16.62 -19.76
CA LEU A 176 -1.44 -15.69 -20.81
C LEU A 176 -0.31 -15.31 -21.76
N TYR A 177 0.90 -15.12 -21.23
CA TYR A 177 2.07 -14.81 -22.05
C TYR A 177 2.41 -15.93 -23.04
N ARG A 178 2.13 -17.20 -22.66
CA ARG A 178 2.30 -18.38 -23.54
C ARG A 178 1.16 -18.51 -24.56
N ILE A 179 -0.07 -18.26 -24.12
CA ILE A 179 -1.27 -18.37 -24.99
C ILE A 179 -1.25 -17.29 -26.08
N PHE A 180 -0.86 -16.08 -25.74
CA PHE A 180 -0.81 -14.95 -26.69
C PHE A 180 0.48 -14.89 -27.52
N THR A 181 1.22 -16.00 -27.66
CA THR A 181 2.37 -16.12 -28.56
C THR A 181 1.91 -15.85 -30.00
N GLY A 182 2.41 -14.76 -30.60
CA GLY A 182 2.01 -14.33 -31.94
C GLY A 182 1.22 -13.03 -31.98
N PHE A 183 0.68 -12.55 -30.88
CA PHE A 183 0.00 -11.24 -30.84
C PHE A 183 1.01 -10.11 -30.53
N ALA A 184 0.99 -9.03 -31.34
CA ALA A 184 1.86 -7.87 -31.13
C ALA A 184 1.67 -7.23 -29.74
N TYR A 185 0.46 -7.27 -29.19
CA TYR A 185 0.08 -6.67 -27.91
C TYR A 185 0.05 -7.67 -26.74
N ARG A 186 0.72 -8.83 -26.85
CA ARG A 186 0.68 -9.88 -25.82
C ARG A 186 1.03 -9.42 -24.40
N VAL A 187 2.05 -8.55 -24.27
CA VAL A 187 2.48 -8.03 -22.97
C VAL A 187 1.43 -7.12 -22.36
N LEU A 188 0.86 -6.22 -23.18
CA LEU A 188 -0.19 -5.29 -22.72
C LEU A 188 -1.46 -6.04 -22.31
N ALA A 189 -1.98 -6.90 -23.22
CA ALA A 189 -3.20 -7.66 -22.96
C ALA A 189 -3.03 -8.60 -21.74
N GLY A 190 -1.93 -9.34 -21.69
CA GLY A 190 -1.62 -10.21 -20.57
C GLY A 190 -1.50 -9.47 -19.25
N THR A 191 -0.85 -8.29 -19.24
CA THR A 191 -0.74 -7.47 -18.03
C THR A 191 -2.08 -6.94 -17.58
N VAL A 192 -2.88 -6.34 -18.46
CA VAL A 192 -4.18 -5.76 -18.11
C VAL A 192 -5.14 -6.83 -17.59
N ILE A 193 -5.25 -7.96 -18.30
CA ILE A 193 -6.12 -9.07 -17.88
C ILE A 193 -5.68 -9.60 -16.51
N THR A 194 -4.37 -9.80 -16.32
CA THR A 194 -3.84 -10.30 -15.04
C THR A 194 -4.13 -9.34 -13.90
N VAL A 195 -3.93 -8.03 -14.09
CA VAL A 195 -4.19 -7.02 -13.03
C VAL A 195 -5.67 -7.00 -12.66
N ILE A 196 -6.58 -7.01 -13.64
CA ILE A 196 -8.04 -7.02 -13.37
C ILE A 196 -8.44 -8.29 -12.63
N ALA A 197 -7.99 -9.46 -13.10
CA ALA A 197 -8.29 -10.73 -12.46
C ALA A 197 -7.71 -10.85 -11.04
N ALA A 198 -6.49 -10.36 -10.84
CA ALA A 198 -5.84 -10.34 -9.53
C ALA A 198 -6.56 -9.42 -8.54
N MET A 199 -6.98 -8.23 -8.98
CA MET A 199 -7.78 -7.32 -8.14
C MET A 199 -9.14 -7.93 -7.76
N ALA A 200 -9.82 -8.59 -8.70
CA ALA A 200 -11.08 -9.27 -8.44
C ALA A 200 -10.90 -10.41 -7.43
N LEU A 201 -9.86 -11.23 -7.58
CA LEU A 201 -9.53 -12.30 -6.63
C LEU A 201 -9.22 -11.73 -5.24
N TYR A 202 -8.41 -10.68 -5.16
CA TYR A 202 -8.08 -10.04 -3.90
C TYR A 202 -9.32 -9.53 -3.16
N ALA A 203 -10.21 -8.84 -3.88
CA ALA A 203 -11.47 -8.35 -3.31
C ALA A 203 -12.36 -9.50 -2.81
N ALA A 204 -12.46 -10.58 -3.57
CA ALA A 204 -13.19 -11.78 -3.16
C ALA A 204 -12.60 -12.44 -1.91
N LEU A 205 -11.26 -12.54 -1.81
CA LEU A 205 -10.57 -13.08 -0.65
C LEU A 205 -10.77 -12.20 0.59
N LEU A 206 -10.69 -10.88 0.49
CA LEU A 206 -10.92 -9.97 1.60
C LEU A 206 -12.34 -10.11 2.19
N VAL A 207 -13.33 -10.25 1.32
CA VAL A 207 -14.72 -10.47 1.74
C VAL A 207 -14.88 -11.84 2.40
N ARG A 208 -14.34 -12.90 1.79
CA ARG A 208 -14.45 -14.29 2.30
C ARG A 208 -13.74 -14.50 3.63
N THR A 209 -12.60 -13.83 3.85
CA THR A 209 -11.83 -13.91 5.11
C THR A 209 -12.38 -13.01 6.20
N GLY A 210 -13.43 -12.22 5.93
CA GLY A 210 -14.00 -11.25 6.88
C GLY A 210 -13.07 -10.10 7.22
N CYS A 211 -12.01 -9.90 6.41
CA CYS A 211 -11.11 -8.74 6.55
C CYS A 211 -11.81 -7.43 6.24
N ILE A 212 -12.88 -7.45 5.44
CA ILE A 212 -13.76 -6.30 5.19
C ILE A 212 -15.18 -6.71 5.58
N THR A 213 -15.83 -5.88 6.40
CA THR A 213 -17.24 -6.05 6.78
C THR A 213 -18.15 -5.41 5.74
N GLU A 214 -19.43 -5.87 5.69
CA GLU A 214 -20.43 -5.33 4.78
C GLU A 214 -20.60 -3.80 4.95
N TYR A 215 -20.55 -3.33 6.18
CA TYR A 215 -20.63 -1.90 6.51
C TYR A 215 -19.44 -1.11 5.95
N GLU A 216 -18.24 -1.66 5.99
CA GLU A 216 -17.04 -1.02 5.45
C GLU A 216 -17.04 -0.95 3.93
N LEU A 217 -17.63 -1.95 3.25
CA LEU A 217 -17.82 -1.95 1.80
C LEU A 217 -18.66 -0.75 1.32
N THR A 218 -19.62 -0.28 2.12
CA THR A 218 -20.46 0.86 1.74
C THR A 218 -19.71 2.20 1.66
N TYR A 219 -18.54 2.31 2.30
CA TYR A 219 -17.69 3.50 2.23
C TYR A 219 -16.85 3.58 0.94
N PHE A 220 -16.74 2.49 0.18
CA PHE A 220 -16.05 2.53 -1.12
C PHE A 220 -16.91 3.21 -2.19
N PRO A 221 -16.28 3.88 -3.17
CA PRO A 221 -17.00 4.40 -4.32
C PRO A 221 -17.76 3.25 -5.01
N LYS A 222 -19.08 3.42 -5.17
CA LYS A 222 -20.04 2.38 -5.62
C LYS A 222 -20.21 1.20 -4.63
N GLY A 223 -19.98 1.39 -3.34
CA GLY A 223 -20.05 0.35 -2.32
C GLY A 223 -21.38 -0.42 -2.29
N LYS A 224 -22.53 0.26 -2.52
CA LYS A 224 -23.84 -0.39 -2.63
C LYS A 224 -23.93 -1.41 -3.79
N GLN A 225 -23.27 -1.10 -4.92
CA GLN A 225 -23.24 -2.01 -6.08
C GLN A 225 -22.29 -3.20 -5.82
N LEU A 226 -21.16 -2.94 -5.16
CA LEU A 226 -20.21 -3.98 -4.73
C LEU A 226 -20.83 -4.93 -3.71
N THR A 227 -21.55 -4.42 -2.71
CA THR A 227 -22.27 -5.25 -1.73
C THR A 227 -23.34 -6.12 -2.39
N ALA A 228 -24.13 -5.57 -3.31
CA ALA A 228 -25.12 -6.34 -4.05
C ALA A 228 -24.49 -7.45 -4.91
N PHE A 229 -23.36 -7.15 -5.57
CA PHE A 229 -22.59 -8.09 -6.36
C PHE A 229 -22.02 -9.25 -5.51
N PHE A 230 -21.39 -8.94 -4.36
CA PHE A 230 -20.83 -9.95 -3.46
C PHE A 230 -21.92 -10.77 -2.75
N LYS A 231 -23.11 -10.21 -2.45
CA LYS A 231 -24.28 -10.96 -1.98
C LYS A 231 -24.79 -11.94 -3.03
N LYS A 232 -24.86 -11.52 -4.30
CA LYS A 232 -25.26 -12.39 -5.41
C LYS A 232 -24.28 -13.56 -5.61
N LEU A 233 -23.01 -13.36 -5.32
CA LEU A 233 -21.98 -14.40 -5.38
C LEU A 233 -21.89 -15.27 -4.09
N ARG A 234 -22.79 -15.08 -3.12
CA ARG A 234 -22.79 -15.77 -1.81
C ARG A 234 -21.47 -15.68 -1.04
N LEU A 235 -20.71 -14.62 -1.26
CA LEU A 235 -19.43 -14.35 -0.59
C LEU A 235 -19.62 -13.55 0.72
N LEU A 236 -20.72 -12.82 0.85
CA LEU A 236 -21.18 -12.17 2.08
C LEU A 236 -22.29 -13.02 2.71
N LYS A 237 -22.14 -13.31 4.01
CA LYS A 237 -23.19 -13.90 4.84
C LYS A 237 -24.12 -12.81 5.36
#